data_ed0a2a93a6bcc8a2b32669a8001ef89a
#
_entry.id   ed0a2a93a6bcc8a2b32669a8001ef89a
#
_cell.length_a   1.000
_cell.length_b   1.000
_cell.length_c   1.000
_cell.angle_alpha   90.00
_cell.angle_beta   90.00
_cell.angle_gamma   90.00
#
_symmetry.space_group_name_H-M   'P 1'
#
loop_
_entity.id
_entity.type
_entity.pdbx_description
1 polymer ?
#
loop_
_entity_poly.entity_id
_entity_poly.type
_entity_poly.pdbx_seq_one_letter_code
_entity_poly.pdbx_strand_id
1 'polypeptide(L)' 'MKTGTVKFYNSQKGYGFIQPDDGGKDVFVHATALERAGFRGLVEGQKVGFDVETDRRSGKDAAANLQQV' A
#
# COMPACT_ATOMS: atom_id res chain seq x y z
N MET A 1 -8.99 1.97 9.81
CA MET A 1 -8.52 1.84 8.42
C MET A 1 -8.25 3.22 7.85
N LYS A 2 -7.09 3.37 7.19
CA LYS A 2 -6.76 4.61 6.49
C LYS A 2 -7.12 4.48 5.03
N THR A 3 -7.29 5.61 4.36
CA THR A 3 -7.42 5.63 2.91
C THR A 3 -6.27 6.43 2.32
N GLY A 4 -5.93 6.13 1.09
CA GLY A 4 -4.87 6.84 0.40
C GLY A 4 -4.92 6.63 -1.10
N THR A 5 -3.99 7.28 -1.80
CA THR A 5 -3.88 7.21 -3.24
C THR A 5 -2.56 6.56 -3.61
N VAL A 6 -2.61 5.60 -4.53
CA VAL A 6 -1.40 4.93 -5.00
C VAL A 6 -0.52 5.94 -5.72
N LYS A 7 0.70 6.13 -5.22
CA LYS A 7 1.66 7.03 -5.82
C LYS A 7 2.38 6.39 -6.99
N PHE A 8 2.84 5.17 -6.80
CA PHE A 8 3.31 4.33 -7.89
C PHE A 8 3.35 2.87 -7.44
N TYR A 9 3.40 1.97 -8.41
CA TYR A 9 3.54 0.54 -8.13
C TYR A 9 4.37 -0.10 -9.23
N ASN A 10 5.40 -0.87 -8.84
CA ASN A 10 6.25 -1.59 -9.78
C ASN A 10 5.99 -3.09 -9.65
N SER A 11 5.27 -3.66 -10.61
CA SER A 11 4.90 -5.07 -10.58
C SER A 11 6.09 -5.99 -10.76
N GLN A 12 7.13 -5.55 -11.46
CA GLN A 12 8.33 -6.36 -11.66
C GLN A 12 9.12 -6.52 -10.36
N LYS A 13 9.24 -5.46 -9.59
CA LYS A 13 9.93 -5.49 -8.31
C LYS A 13 9.02 -5.92 -7.17
N GLY A 14 7.71 -5.87 -7.37
CA GLY A 14 6.73 -6.32 -6.40
C GLY A 14 6.51 -5.38 -5.24
N TYR A 15 6.60 -4.06 -5.45
CA TYR A 15 6.32 -3.10 -4.40
C TYR A 15 5.82 -1.77 -4.97
N GLY A 16 5.26 -0.97 -4.09
CA GLY A 16 4.81 0.37 -4.44
C GLY A 16 4.66 1.24 -3.22
N PHE A 17 4.13 2.44 -3.41
CA PHE A 17 3.88 3.38 -2.33
C PHE A 17 2.49 3.98 -2.44
N ILE A 18 1.86 4.17 -1.29
CA ILE A 18 0.55 4.79 -1.16
C ILE A 18 0.73 6.07 -0.36
N GLN A 19 0.19 7.16 -0.87
CA GLN A 19 0.17 8.42 -0.13
C GLN A 19 -1.11 8.49 0.69
N PRO A 20 -1.02 8.49 2.04
CA PRO A 20 -2.22 8.59 2.87
C PRO A 20 -2.95 9.92 2.63
N ASP A 21 -4.28 9.86 2.69
CA ASP A 21 -5.11 11.05 2.50
C ASP A 21 -4.97 12.07 3.63
N ASP A 22 -4.49 11.64 4.78
CA ASP A 22 -4.26 12.52 5.93
C ASP A 22 -2.98 13.35 5.80
N GLY A 23 -2.25 13.22 4.71
CA GLY A 23 -1.02 13.98 4.49
C GLY A 23 0.21 13.41 5.14
N GLY A 24 0.13 12.19 5.68
CA GLY A 24 1.27 11.54 6.30
C GLY A 24 2.31 11.08 5.28
N LYS A 25 3.36 10.42 5.78
CA LYS A 25 4.42 9.89 4.93
C LYS A 25 3.89 8.77 4.06
N ASP A 26 4.51 8.59 2.89
CA ASP A 26 4.18 7.50 2.00
C ASP A 26 4.31 6.16 2.72
N VAL A 27 3.36 5.26 2.46
CA VAL A 27 3.34 3.94 3.07
C VAL A 27 3.74 2.91 2.02
N PHE A 28 4.72 2.08 2.36
CA PHE A 28 5.20 1.01 1.49
C PHE A 28 4.13 -0.07 1.37
N VAL A 29 3.96 -0.62 0.16
CA VAL A 29 3.08 -1.77 -0.06
C VAL A 29 3.84 -2.82 -0.85
N HIS A 30 3.82 -4.07 -0.36
CA HIS A 30 4.47 -5.19 -1.02
C HIS A 30 3.44 -6.02 -1.78
N ALA A 31 3.89 -6.69 -2.85
CA ALA A 31 3.00 -7.51 -3.67
C ALA A 31 2.28 -8.59 -2.86
N THR A 32 2.90 -9.12 -1.81
CA THR A 32 2.26 -10.11 -0.96
C THR A 32 1.01 -9.57 -0.28
N ALA A 33 1.03 -8.28 0.10
CA ALA A 33 -0.15 -7.64 0.69
C ALA A 33 -1.28 -7.53 -0.33
N LEU A 34 -0.94 -7.27 -1.59
CA LEU A 34 -1.93 -7.23 -2.67
C LEU A 34 -2.54 -8.61 -2.90
N GLU A 35 -1.73 -9.65 -2.93
CA GLU A 35 -2.20 -11.01 -3.13
C GLU A 35 -3.16 -11.44 -2.03
N ARG A 36 -2.84 -11.13 -0.78
CA ARG A 36 -3.70 -11.44 0.36
C ARG A 36 -5.04 -10.76 0.27
N ALA A 37 -5.07 -9.56 -0.29
CA ALA A 37 -6.29 -8.78 -0.45
C ALA A 37 -7.06 -9.12 -1.72
N GLY A 38 -6.51 -9.98 -2.57
CA GLY A 38 -7.13 -10.34 -3.85
C GLY A 38 -6.91 -9.32 -4.95
N PHE A 39 -5.93 -8.45 -4.81
CA PHE A 39 -5.60 -7.46 -5.84
C PHE A 39 -4.61 -8.08 -6.82
N ARG A 40 -4.77 -7.77 -8.09
CA ARG A 40 -3.82 -8.20 -9.13
C ARG A 40 -2.66 -7.22 -9.29
N GLY A 41 -2.85 -5.98 -8.86
CA GLY A 41 -1.86 -4.94 -8.93
C GLY A 41 -2.50 -3.62 -8.57
N LEU A 42 -1.70 -2.55 -8.62
CA LEU A 42 -2.18 -1.22 -8.34
C LEU A 42 -1.88 -0.31 -9.52
N VAL A 43 -2.75 0.67 -9.71
CA VAL A 43 -2.59 1.68 -10.76
C VAL A 43 -2.30 3.01 -10.08
N GLU A 44 -1.37 3.78 -10.64
CA GLU A 44 -1.06 5.12 -10.14
C GLU A 44 -2.34 5.97 -10.10
N GLY A 45 -2.58 6.60 -8.97
CA GLY A 45 -3.79 7.42 -8.75
C GLY A 45 -4.98 6.65 -8.20
N GLN A 46 -4.86 5.33 -8.05
CA GLN A 46 -5.96 4.51 -7.52
C GLN A 46 -6.17 4.77 -6.03
N LYS A 47 -7.44 4.89 -5.61
CA LYS A 47 -7.78 4.99 -4.19
C LYS A 47 -7.87 3.61 -3.56
N VAL A 48 -7.30 3.47 -2.38
CA VAL A 48 -7.35 2.20 -1.63
C VAL A 48 -7.53 2.49 -0.15
N GLY A 49 -8.15 1.55 0.55
CA GLY A 49 -8.16 1.52 2.00
C GLY A 49 -7.10 0.55 2.50
N PHE A 50 -6.50 0.84 3.64
CA PHE A 50 -5.44 0.00 4.17
C PHE A 50 -5.22 0.25 5.65
N ASP A 51 -4.59 -0.71 6.32
CA ASP A 51 -4.06 -0.55 7.66
C ASP A 51 -2.55 -0.38 7.56
N VAL A 52 -1.97 0.31 8.53
CA VAL A 52 -0.52 0.53 8.59
C VAL A 52 0.07 -0.43 9.62
N GLU A 53 1.05 -1.20 9.20
CA GLU A 53 1.81 -2.07 10.08
C GLU A 53 3.29 -1.73 9.97
N THR A 54 4.01 -1.78 11.10
CA THR A 54 5.44 -1.53 11.09
C THR A 54 6.17 -2.84 10.80
N ASP A 55 7.02 -2.83 9.78
CA ASP A 55 7.87 -3.98 9.47
C ASP A 55 8.99 -4.04 10.50
N ARG A 56 9.04 -5.15 11.23
CA ARG A 56 10.04 -5.35 12.28
C ARG A 56 11.47 -5.42 11.75
N ARG A 57 11.63 -5.82 10.50
CA ARG A 57 12.97 -5.96 9.90
C ARG A 57 13.58 -4.63 9.53
N SER A 58 12.79 -3.75 8.94
CA SER A 58 13.27 -2.47 8.43
C SER A 58 12.86 -1.30 9.30
N GLY A 59 11.89 -1.49 10.21
CA GLY A 59 11.32 -0.42 11.01
C GLY A 59 10.46 0.55 10.19
N LYS A 60 10.11 0.18 8.97
CA LYS A 60 9.30 1.02 8.08
C LYS A 60 7.84 0.63 8.14
N ASP A 61 6.98 1.60 7.94
CA ASP A 61 5.54 1.35 7.86
C ASP A 61 5.18 0.73 6.51
N ALA A 62 4.30 -0.26 6.55
CA ALA A 62 3.83 -0.95 5.37
C ALA A 62 2.31 -1.06 5.39
N ALA A 63 1.70 -1.05 4.21
CA ALA A 63 0.27 -1.22 4.07
C ALA A 63 -0.11 -2.69 4.20
N ALA A 64 -1.21 -2.94 4.90
CA ALA A 64 -1.77 -4.28 5.08
C ALA A 64 -3.29 -4.20 4.95
N ASN A 65 -3.95 -5.35 4.80
CA ASN A 65 -5.41 -5.44 4.72
C ASN A 65 -5.99 -4.47 3.70
N LEU A 66 -5.42 -4.48 2.49
CA LEU A 66 -5.83 -3.58 1.42
C LEU A 66 -7.28 -3.84 1.02
N GLN A 67 -8.03 -2.77 0.78
CA GLN A 67 -9.41 -2.83 0.36
C GLN A 67 -9.67 -1.79 -0.72
N GLN A 68 -10.63 -2.09 -1.59
CA GLN A 68 -11.11 -1.11 -2.54
C GLN A 68 -12.02 -0.11 -1.82
N VAL A 69 -11.89 1.13 -2.21
CA VAL A 69 -12.70 2.23 -1.64
C VAL A 69 -13.74 2.68 -2.64
#